data_b2847e59dd12318e6c8d66a0454ea404
#
_entry.id   b2847e59dd12318e6c8d66a0454ea404
#
_cell.length_a   1.000
_cell.length_b   1.000
_cell.length_c   1.000
_cell.angle_alpha   90.00
_cell.angle_beta   90.00
_cell.angle_gamma   90.00
#
_symmetry.space_group_name_H-M   'P 1'
#
loop_
_entity.id
_entity.type
_entity.pdbx_description
1 polymer ?
#
loop_
_entity_poly.entity_id
_entity_poly.type
_entity_poly.pdbx_seq_one_letter_code
_entity_poly.pdbx_strand_id
1 'polypeptide(L)'
;MALTDARPREHIQAVIEAWKDRCLLTDGSLRGLEEPLWTTDHLDRAFNNIIGQPLVDGGTFIEKLKQQLSSDRQLVLLGAELLIVYYLFAWNGSVSAATKRARVNEVLSWADTALSEDEDAWLALGEQGIGHPGQFFLLRPDVQLGFILDFARRLKQKPPVERDEILDDPWRLRDFADAAEDQGASGMRHIVLHLLHPDSFEPISSGQDKQRIATTYAALVDGDADDTDEQLVIIRRSLAELLGKASGEVEFYREPLASTWGGNRAKSDGNVIDGLELKKQVVSLASASSSKAASTASSSM
;
A
#
# COMPACT_ATOMS: atom_id res chain seq x y z
N MET A 1 7.81 7.12 -9.77
CA MET A 1 9.08 7.38 -9.09
C MET A 1 8.93 6.85 -7.68
N ALA A 2 9.26 5.59 -7.47
CA ALA A 2 9.40 5.06 -6.14
C ALA A 2 10.74 5.54 -5.63
N LEU A 3 10.76 6.28 -4.56
CA LEU A 3 11.95 6.64 -3.83
C LEU A 3 11.95 5.79 -2.58
N THR A 4 12.58 4.67 -2.62
CA THR A 4 13.07 4.07 -1.40
C THR A 4 14.39 4.77 -1.11
N ASP A 5 14.29 5.91 -0.48
CA ASP A 5 15.39 6.45 0.29
C ASP A 5 15.52 5.53 1.51
N ALA A 6 16.72 5.05 1.80
CA ALA A 6 17.02 4.18 2.95
C ALA A 6 16.86 4.92 4.31
N ARG A 7 16.04 5.98 4.36
CA ARG A 7 15.75 6.70 5.59
C ARG A 7 14.82 5.89 6.47
N PRO A 8 15.03 5.88 7.77
CA PRO A 8 14.13 5.25 8.71
C PRO A 8 12.69 5.76 8.49
N ARG A 9 11.73 4.84 8.44
CA ARG A 9 10.29 5.11 8.40
C ARG A 9 9.67 4.67 9.70
N GLU A 10 10.35 5.00 10.80
CA GLU A 10 10.01 4.52 12.13
C GLU A 10 8.59 4.92 12.53
N HIS A 11 8.22 6.17 12.26
CA HIS A 11 6.89 6.66 12.60
C HIS A 11 5.81 6.14 11.65
N ILE A 12 6.10 6.00 10.36
CA ILE A 12 5.16 5.32 9.44
C ILE A 12 4.93 3.89 9.91
N GLN A 13 5.98 3.16 10.27
CA GLN A 13 5.85 1.79 10.76
C GLN A 13 5.05 1.74 12.07
N ALA A 14 5.33 2.62 13.03
CA ALA A 14 4.60 2.69 14.29
C ALA A 14 3.10 2.96 14.08
N VAL A 15 2.76 3.83 13.13
CA VAL A 15 1.35 4.11 12.79
C VAL A 15 0.69 2.93 12.09
N ILE A 16 1.40 2.20 11.23
CA ILE A 16 0.87 0.98 10.58
C ILE A 16 0.60 -0.10 11.63
N GLU A 17 1.52 -0.32 12.57
CA GLU A 17 1.35 -1.27 13.66
C GLU A 17 0.17 -0.87 14.55
N ALA A 18 0.06 0.42 14.91
CA ALA A 18 -1.10 0.92 15.66
C ALA A 18 -2.42 0.73 14.88
N TRP A 19 -2.41 0.92 13.57
CA TRP A 19 -3.58 0.66 12.74
C TRP A 19 -3.96 -0.82 12.73
N LYS A 20 -3.00 -1.72 12.54
CA LYS A 20 -3.24 -3.17 12.60
C LYS A 20 -3.78 -3.58 13.98
N ASP A 21 -3.03 -3.28 15.05
CA ASP A 21 -3.25 -3.88 16.36
C ASP A 21 -4.39 -3.19 17.13
N ARG A 22 -4.47 -1.87 17.08
CA ARG A 22 -5.48 -1.11 17.84
C ARG A 22 -6.76 -0.90 17.06
N CYS A 23 -6.65 -0.62 15.75
CA CYS A 23 -7.82 -0.25 14.96
C CYS A 23 -8.48 -1.47 14.28
N LEU A 24 -7.71 -2.31 13.59
CA LEU A 24 -8.25 -3.44 12.84
C LEU A 24 -8.55 -4.65 13.72
N LEU A 25 -7.63 -5.03 14.62
CA LEU A 25 -7.84 -6.16 15.53
C LEU A 25 -8.81 -5.81 16.66
N THR A 26 -8.66 -4.63 17.25
CA THR A 26 -9.55 -4.16 18.34
C THR A 26 -10.37 -2.94 17.90
N ASP A 27 -11.10 -2.32 18.82
CA ASP A 27 -11.93 -1.15 18.52
C ASP A 27 -11.26 0.18 18.91
N GLY A 28 -9.93 0.16 19.13
CA GLY A 28 -9.20 1.31 19.62
C GLY A 28 -9.05 2.45 18.61
N SER A 29 -8.15 3.37 18.90
CA SER A 29 -7.80 4.52 18.10
C SER A 29 -6.35 4.42 17.67
N LEU A 30 -6.05 4.81 16.45
CA LEU A 30 -4.70 4.94 15.91
C LEU A 30 -3.86 5.92 16.74
N ARG A 31 -4.47 6.98 17.24
CA ARG A 31 -3.87 8.01 18.09
C ARG A 31 -3.82 7.63 19.58
N GLY A 32 -4.35 6.47 19.97
CA GLY A 32 -4.39 6.03 21.36
C GLY A 32 -5.41 6.77 22.22
N LEU A 33 -6.51 7.24 21.64
CA LEU A 33 -7.63 7.81 22.39
C LEU A 33 -8.21 6.76 23.35
N GLU A 34 -8.68 7.18 24.52
CA GLU A 34 -9.24 6.28 25.52
C GLU A 34 -10.57 5.63 25.06
N GLU A 35 -11.38 6.39 24.31
CA GLU A 35 -12.66 5.92 23.80
C GLU A 35 -12.47 5.04 22.56
N PRO A 36 -13.22 3.92 22.44
CA PRO A 36 -13.22 3.11 21.22
C PRO A 36 -13.64 3.93 20.01
N LEU A 37 -12.88 3.83 18.90
CA LEU A 37 -13.12 4.63 17.71
C LEU A 37 -13.39 3.79 16.46
N TRP A 38 -12.60 2.75 16.21
CA TRP A 38 -12.74 1.87 15.03
C TRP A 38 -13.78 0.75 15.29
N THR A 39 -14.91 1.11 15.87
CA THR A 39 -16.01 0.19 16.15
C THR A 39 -16.82 -0.13 14.88
N THR A 40 -17.49 -1.28 14.86
CA THR A 40 -18.41 -1.63 13.75
C THR A 40 -19.46 -0.53 13.52
N ASP A 41 -20.05 0.03 14.60
CA ASP A 41 -21.05 1.11 14.49
C ASP A 41 -20.49 2.36 13.82
N HIS A 42 -19.33 2.84 14.26
CA HIS A 42 -18.72 4.04 13.68
C HIS A 42 -18.33 3.83 12.21
N LEU A 43 -17.79 2.65 11.88
CA LEU A 43 -17.41 2.30 10.51
C LEU A 43 -18.64 2.18 9.60
N ASP A 44 -19.73 1.56 10.06
CA ASP A 44 -20.98 1.44 9.29
C ASP A 44 -21.62 2.83 9.05
N ARG A 45 -21.64 3.68 10.08
CA ARG A 45 -22.16 5.05 9.95
C ARG A 45 -21.30 5.91 9.02
N ALA A 46 -19.99 5.85 9.16
CA ALA A 46 -19.07 6.55 8.24
C ALA A 46 -19.22 6.05 6.79
N PHE A 47 -19.34 4.74 6.60
CA PHE A 47 -19.58 4.15 5.29
C PHE A 47 -20.89 4.64 4.67
N ASN A 48 -21.97 4.61 5.42
CA ASN A 48 -23.28 5.08 4.96
C ASN A 48 -23.25 6.57 4.59
N ASN A 49 -22.55 7.39 5.37
CA ASN A 49 -22.46 8.83 5.11
C ASN A 49 -21.56 9.17 3.92
N ILE A 50 -20.41 8.49 3.76
CA ILE A 50 -19.42 8.82 2.73
C ILE A 50 -19.76 8.12 1.41
N ILE A 51 -20.07 6.82 1.46
CA ILE A 51 -20.24 5.97 0.28
C ILE A 51 -21.71 5.77 -0.06
N GLY A 52 -22.54 5.50 0.94
CA GLY A 52 -23.98 5.25 0.77
C GLY A 52 -24.76 6.50 0.34
N GLN A 53 -24.28 7.69 0.67
CA GLN A 53 -24.89 8.98 0.33
C GLN A 53 -23.85 9.91 -0.34
N PRO A 54 -23.35 9.58 -1.53
CA PRO A 54 -22.32 10.37 -2.18
C PRO A 54 -22.85 11.77 -2.54
N LEU A 55 -22.10 12.82 -2.16
CA LEU A 55 -22.44 14.19 -2.53
C LEU A 55 -22.04 14.43 -3.99
N VAL A 56 -23.01 14.64 -4.86
CA VAL A 56 -22.82 14.82 -6.32
C VAL A 56 -22.50 16.27 -6.66
N ASP A 57 -22.97 17.23 -5.83
CA ASP A 57 -22.81 18.65 -6.07
C ASP A 57 -21.37 19.13 -5.84
N GLY A 58 -21.03 20.30 -6.43
CA GLY A 58 -19.69 20.89 -6.41
C GLY A 58 -19.09 20.99 -5.02
N GLY A 59 -17.79 21.26 -4.96
CA GLY A 59 -16.99 21.36 -3.74
C GLY A 59 -15.79 20.41 -3.73
N THR A 60 -14.82 20.74 -2.91
CA THR A 60 -13.62 19.94 -2.69
C THR A 60 -13.97 18.66 -1.91
N PHE A 61 -13.08 17.67 -1.98
CA PHE A 61 -13.22 16.45 -1.18
C PHE A 61 -13.38 16.73 0.32
N ILE A 62 -12.59 17.68 0.87
CA ILE A 62 -12.65 18.03 2.29
C ILE A 62 -13.97 18.72 2.66
N GLU A 63 -14.50 19.59 1.82
CA GLU A 63 -15.81 20.20 2.05
C GLU A 63 -16.94 19.17 2.05
N LYS A 64 -16.89 18.19 1.15
CA LYS A 64 -17.84 17.06 1.14
C LYS A 64 -17.72 16.21 2.40
N LEU A 65 -16.49 15.87 2.79
CA LEU A 65 -16.23 15.10 4.01
C LEU A 65 -16.76 15.82 5.25
N LYS A 66 -16.63 17.17 5.31
CA LYS A 66 -17.19 17.99 6.37
C LYS A 66 -18.71 17.86 6.46
N GLN A 67 -19.41 17.97 5.34
CA GLN A 67 -20.86 17.82 5.30
C GLN A 67 -21.31 16.43 5.77
N GLN A 68 -20.53 15.40 5.49
CA GLN A 68 -20.86 14.01 5.82
C GLN A 68 -20.54 13.62 7.26
N LEU A 69 -19.54 14.23 7.92
CA LEU A 69 -19.03 13.79 9.20
C LEU A 69 -19.20 14.80 10.34
N SER A 70 -19.27 16.11 10.08
CA SER A 70 -19.13 17.14 11.12
C SER A 70 -20.26 17.18 12.16
N SER A 71 -21.37 16.54 11.91
CA SER A 71 -22.47 16.42 12.87
C SER A 71 -22.20 15.43 14.03
N ASP A 72 -21.13 14.65 13.91
CA ASP A 72 -20.78 13.58 14.85
C ASP A 72 -19.27 13.61 15.16
N ARG A 73 -18.94 13.91 16.41
CA ARG A 73 -17.54 14.02 16.85
C ARG A 73 -16.75 12.72 16.63
N GLN A 74 -17.34 11.56 16.86
CA GLN A 74 -16.65 10.28 16.70
C GLN A 74 -16.36 10.00 15.21
N LEU A 75 -17.29 10.34 14.32
CA LEU A 75 -17.08 10.21 12.88
C LEU A 75 -16.04 11.19 12.36
N VAL A 76 -15.93 12.39 12.93
CA VAL A 76 -14.86 13.34 12.61
C VAL A 76 -13.48 12.75 12.98
N LEU A 77 -13.36 12.22 14.20
CA LEU A 77 -12.10 11.61 14.67
C LEU A 77 -11.72 10.40 13.81
N LEU A 78 -12.70 9.52 13.51
CA LEU A 78 -12.49 8.38 12.61
C LEU A 78 -12.06 8.82 11.20
N GLY A 79 -12.72 9.85 10.65
CA GLY A 79 -12.38 10.42 9.35
C GLY A 79 -10.95 10.98 9.29
N ALA A 80 -10.49 11.60 10.37
CA ALA A 80 -9.12 12.07 10.48
C ALA A 80 -8.11 10.90 10.52
N GLU A 81 -8.39 9.83 11.27
CA GLU A 81 -7.54 8.64 11.33
C GLU A 81 -7.52 7.88 9.99
N LEU A 82 -8.65 7.79 9.29
CA LEU A 82 -8.71 7.25 7.93
C LEU A 82 -7.83 8.08 6.97
N LEU A 83 -7.82 9.40 7.09
CA LEU A 83 -6.93 10.27 6.29
C LEU A 83 -5.45 10.07 6.64
N ILE A 84 -5.12 9.82 7.92
CA ILE A 84 -3.74 9.48 8.30
C ILE A 84 -3.31 8.22 7.54
N VAL A 85 -4.06 7.11 7.65
CA VAL A 85 -3.76 5.86 6.94
C VAL A 85 -3.65 6.08 5.43
N TYR A 86 -4.60 6.82 4.83
CA TYR A 86 -4.60 7.17 3.42
C TYR A 86 -3.30 7.84 2.99
N TYR A 87 -2.70 8.73 3.81
CA TYR A 87 -1.50 9.48 3.47
C TYR A 87 -0.18 8.78 3.76
N LEU A 88 -0.13 7.68 4.54
CA LEU A 88 1.13 7.01 4.92
C LEU A 88 1.97 6.59 3.72
N PHE A 89 1.32 6.03 2.70
CA PHE A 89 2.02 5.55 1.51
C PHE A 89 2.53 6.68 0.63
N ALA A 90 1.76 7.77 0.54
CA ALA A 90 2.01 8.81 -0.45
C ALA A 90 3.35 9.54 -0.24
N TRP A 91 4.22 9.44 -1.24
CA TRP A 91 5.49 10.16 -1.28
C TRP A 91 5.29 11.68 -1.28
N ASN A 92 6.19 12.42 -0.61
CA ASN A 92 6.12 13.87 -0.45
C ASN A 92 6.19 14.66 -1.77
N GLY A 93 6.71 14.07 -2.84
CA GLY A 93 6.63 14.67 -4.18
C GLY A 93 5.25 14.55 -4.83
N SER A 94 4.38 13.68 -4.33
CA SER A 94 2.97 13.56 -4.77
C SER A 94 2.05 14.39 -3.89
N VAL A 95 2.23 14.31 -2.56
CA VAL A 95 1.50 15.11 -1.57
C VAL A 95 2.50 15.56 -0.50
N SER A 96 2.76 16.85 -0.39
CA SER A 96 3.75 17.35 0.57
C SER A 96 3.35 17.05 2.02
N ALA A 97 4.35 16.89 2.90
CA ALA A 97 4.14 16.72 4.34
C ALA A 97 3.25 17.83 4.93
N ALA A 98 3.47 19.08 4.53
CA ALA A 98 2.65 20.21 4.96
C ALA A 98 1.19 20.05 4.55
N THR A 99 0.93 19.58 3.31
CA THR A 99 -0.44 19.34 2.82
C THR A 99 -1.12 18.20 3.58
N LYS A 100 -0.41 17.09 3.81
CA LYS A 100 -0.94 15.95 4.57
C LYS A 100 -1.39 16.39 5.98
N ARG A 101 -0.48 17.06 6.71
CA ARG A 101 -0.72 17.57 8.07
C ARG A 101 -1.85 18.60 8.11
N ALA A 102 -1.86 19.55 7.19
CA ALA A 102 -2.90 20.57 7.11
C ALA A 102 -4.29 19.94 6.91
N ARG A 103 -4.44 18.99 6.02
CA ARG A 103 -5.73 18.34 5.75
C ARG A 103 -6.23 17.49 6.92
N VAL A 104 -5.35 16.75 7.59
CA VAL A 104 -5.72 15.98 8.79
C VAL A 104 -6.14 16.92 9.91
N ASN A 105 -5.37 18.00 10.16
CA ASN A 105 -5.71 18.99 11.19
C ASN A 105 -6.97 19.80 10.85
N GLU A 106 -7.25 20.04 9.57
CA GLU A 106 -8.51 20.65 9.13
C GLU A 106 -9.70 19.78 9.55
N VAL A 107 -9.63 18.46 9.34
CA VAL A 107 -10.69 17.55 9.78
C VAL A 107 -10.78 17.51 11.30
N LEU A 108 -9.66 17.38 12.01
CA LEU A 108 -9.64 17.36 13.47
C LEU A 108 -10.21 18.65 14.11
N SER A 109 -10.04 19.80 13.44
CA SER A 109 -10.57 21.07 13.91
C SER A 109 -12.09 21.10 14.02
N TRP A 110 -12.81 20.24 13.29
CA TRP A 110 -14.27 20.13 13.40
C TRP A 110 -14.72 19.45 14.71
N ALA A 111 -13.77 18.81 15.41
CA ALA A 111 -13.96 18.22 16.73
C ALA A 111 -13.17 18.97 17.82
N ASP A 112 -12.77 20.24 17.55
CA ASP A 112 -12.01 21.11 18.45
C ASP A 112 -10.69 20.48 18.93
N THR A 113 -9.99 19.73 18.05
CA THR A 113 -8.69 19.09 18.34
C THR A 113 -7.74 19.18 17.16
N ALA A 114 -6.49 18.77 17.36
CA ALA A 114 -5.44 18.71 16.35
C ALA A 114 -4.45 17.58 16.66
N LEU A 115 -3.56 17.24 15.71
CA LEU A 115 -2.39 16.40 15.99
C LEU A 115 -1.37 17.22 16.80
N SER A 116 -0.82 16.60 17.85
CA SER A 116 0.36 17.12 18.54
C SER A 116 1.62 16.81 17.71
N GLU A 117 2.63 17.69 17.79
CA GLU A 117 3.86 17.55 17.01
C GLU A 117 4.72 16.36 17.43
N ASP A 118 4.49 15.80 18.62
CA ASP A 118 5.15 14.64 19.17
C ASP A 118 4.37 13.32 18.95
N GLU A 119 3.14 13.39 18.38
CA GLU A 119 2.41 12.18 18.00
C GLU A 119 3.08 11.46 16.80
N ASP A 120 3.15 10.12 16.85
CA ASP A 120 3.64 9.31 15.73
C ASP A 120 2.91 9.63 14.42
N ALA A 121 1.62 9.91 14.47
CA ALA A 121 0.84 10.30 13.30
C ALA A 121 1.34 11.61 12.65
N TRP A 122 1.68 12.63 13.46
CA TRP A 122 2.26 13.88 12.95
C TRP A 122 3.64 13.66 12.35
N LEU A 123 4.48 12.87 13.02
CA LEU A 123 5.83 12.55 12.59
C LEU A 123 5.80 11.69 11.31
N ALA A 124 4.96 10.67 11.25
CA ALA A 124 4.75 9.82 10.06
C ALA A 124 4.30 10.61 8.84
N LEU A 125 3.36 11.55 8.99
CA LEU A 125 2.92 12.42 7.90
C LEU A 125 4.04 13.37 7.41
N GLY A 126 5.07 13.59 8.25
CA GLY A 126 6.27 14.36 7.92
C GLY A 126 7.34 13.57 7.18
N GLU A 127 7.37 12.25 7.33
CA GLU A 127 8.31 11.37 6.65
C GLU A 127 8.10 11.38 5.12
N GLN A 128 9.11 10.89 4.38
CA GLN A 128 9.12 10.93 2.91
C GLN A 128 7.96 10.19 2.26
N GLY A 129 7.31 9.27 2.99
CA GLY A 129 6.34 8.33 2.45
C GLY A 129 7.00 7.09 1.83
N ILE A 130 6.20 6.18 1.30
CA ILE A 130 6.65 4.87 0.82
C ILE A 130 6.83 4.87 -0.69
N GLY A 131 5.83 5.34 -1.45
CA GLY A 131 5.84 5.27 -2.89
C GLY A 131 4.93 6.28 -3.58
N HIS A 132 4.94 6.23 -4.90
CA HIS A 132 4.04 7.05 -5.72
C HIS A 132 2.65 6.40 -5.76
N PRO A 133 1.61 7.08 -5.23
CA PRO A 133 0.30 6.44 -5.08
C PRO A 133 -0.54 6.39 -6.38
N GLY A 134 -0.01 6.88 -7.48
CA GLY A 134 -0.71 6.99 -8.76
C GLY A 134 -1.57 8.26 -8.86
N GLN A 135 -2.00 8.59 -10.09
CA GLN A 135 -2.82 9.79 -10.33
C GLN A 135 -4.23 9.66 -9.76
N PHE A 136 -4.79 8.47 -9.80
CA PHE A 136 -6.15 8.21 -9.33
C PHE A 136 -6.30 8.45 -7.83
N PHE A 137 -5.24 8.24 -7.07
CA PHE A 137 -5.16 8.58 -5.65
C PHE A 137 -5.47 10.07 -5.38
N LEU A 138 -5.00 10.98 -6.23
CA LEU A 138 -5.24 12.42 -6.08
C LEU A 138 -6.58 12.86 -6.65
N LEU A 139 -7.04 12.21 -7.72
CA LEU A 139 -8.26 12.59 -8.43
C LEU A 139 -9.53 12.06 -7.78
N ARG A 140 -9.46 10.91 -7.13
CA ARG A 140 -10.60 10.25 -6.51
C ARG A 140 -10.30 9.82 -5.06
N PRO A 141 -9.97 10.79 -4.18
CA PRO A 141 -9.70 10.49 -2.76
C PRO A 141 -10.93 9.87 -2.06
N ASP A 142 -12.13 10.19 -2.51
CA ASP A 142 -13.39 9.61 -2.05
C ASP A 142 -13.42 8.09 -2.23
N VAL A 143 -13.06 7.60 -3.41
CA VAL A 143 -13.02 6.17 -3.74
C VAL A 143 -11.92 5.47 -2.94
N GLN A 144 -10.73 6.10 -2.86
CA GLN A 144 -9.59 5.52 -2.15
C GLN A 144 -9.87 5.40 -0.64
N LEU A 145 -10.42 6.45 -0.04
CA LEU A 145 -10.81 6.44 1.38
C LEU A 145 -11.95 5.45 1.63
N GLY A 146 -12.89 5.38 0.70
CA GLY A 146 -13.99 4.41 0.71
C GLY A 146 -13.50 2.96 0.76
N PHE A 147 -12.41 2.63 0.03
CA PHE A 147 -11.81 1.30 0.10
C PHE A 147 -11.25 0.98 1.49
N ILE A 148 -10.48 1.90 2.11
CA ILE A 148 -9.93 1.70 3.47
C ILE A 148 -11.08 1.47 4.47
N LEU A 149 -12.11 2.28 4.36
CA LEU A 149 -13.28 2.23 5.23
C LEU A 149 -14.05 0.92 5.07
N ASP A 150 -14.32 0.47 3.83
CA ASP A 150 -15.03 -0.79 3.56
C ASP A 150 -14.19 -2.00 3.97
N PHE A 151 -12.88 -1.97 3.71
CA PHE A 151 -11.95 -3.00 4.16
C PHE A 151 -12.01 -3.18 5.69
N ALA A 152 -11.88 -2.08 6.45
CA ALA A 152 -11.96 -2.13 7.91
C ALA A 152 -13.34 -2.60 8.39
N ARG A 153 -14.43 -2.08 7.81
CA ARG A 153 -15.82 -2.43 8.13
C ARG A 153 -16.08 -3.93 7.94
N ARG A 154 -15.69 -4.48 6.80
CA ARG A 154 -15.85 -5.92 6.49
C ARG A 154 -14.99 -6.79 7.39
N LEU A 155 -13.78 -6.35 7.72
CA LEU A 155 -12.91 -7.07 8.64
C LEU A 155 -13.52 -7.12 10.04
N LYS A 156 -14.13 -6.02 10.52
CA LYS A 156 -14.83 -5.96 11.82
C LYS A 156 -16.04 -6.88 11.91
N GLN A 157 -16.65 -7.26 10.79
CA GLN A 157 -17.74 -8.23 10.76
C GLN A 157 -17.27 -9.66 10.97
N LYS A 158 -15.94 -9.91 10.89
CA LYS A 158 -15.34 -11.21 11.14
C LYS A 158 -15.15 -11.45 12.66
N PRO A 159 -15.24 -12.71 13.12
CA PRO A 159 -14.84 -13.06 14.49
C PRO A 159 -13.41 -12.66 14.79
N PRO A 160 -13.03 -12.33 16.05
CA PRO A 160 -11.68 -11.88 16.40
C PRO A 160 -10.56 -12.83 15.92
N VAL A 161 -10.74 -14.13 16.05
CA VAL A 161 -9.76 -15.14 15.60
C VAL A 161 -9.59 -15.09 14.08
N GLU A 162 -10.67 -14.97 13.32
CA GLU A 162 -10.62 -14.88 11.85
C GLU A 162 -9.96 -13.56 11.39
N ARG A 163 -10.17 -12.44 12.12
CA ARG A 163 -9.46 -11.17 11.84
C ARG A 163 -7.96 -11.32 11.98
N ASP A 164 -7.52 -11.96 13.05
CA ASP A 164 -6.12 -12.23 13.33
C ASP A 164 -5.50 -13.08 12.21
N GLU A 165 -6.15 -14.20 11.86
CA GLU A 165 -5.72 -15.07 10.77
C GLU A 165 -5.65 -14.35 9.40
N ILE A 166 -6.59 -13.45 9.10
CA ILE A 166 -6.58 -12.67 7.86
C ILE A 166 -5.42 -11.67 7.87
N LEU A 167 -5.20 -10.99 9.01
CA LEU A 167 -4.17 -9.95 9.10
C LEU A 167 -2.75 -10.51 9.24
N ASP A 168 -2.57 -11.74 9.67
CA ASP A 168 -1.25 -12.37 9.83
C ASP A 168 -0.79 -13.13 8.58
N ASP A 169 -1.70 -13.61 7.74
CA ASP A 169 -1.37 -14.31 6.50
C ASP A 169 -1.51 -13.36 5.29
N PRO A 170 -0.42 -13.02 4.58
CA PRO A 170 -0.47 -12.10 3.45
C PRO A 170 -1.41 -12.55 2.33
N TRP A 171 -1.51 -13.84 2.09
CA TRP A 171 -2.35 -14.36 0.99
C TRP A 171 -3.82 -14.39 1.36
N ARG A 172 -4.16 -14.72 2.62
CA ARG A 172 -5.52 -14.55 3.14
C ARG A 172 -5.94 -13.07 3.14
N LEU A 173 -5.03 -12.17 3.51
CA LEU A 173 -5.28 -10.73 3.45
C LEU A 173 -5.55 -10.26 2.02
N ARG A 174 -4.77 -10.75 1.04
CA ARG A 174 -5.00 -10.46 -0.38
C ARG A 174 -6.40 -10.91 -0.82
N ASP A 175 -6.75 -12.17 -0.56
CA ASP A 175 -8.04 -12.74 -0.95
C ASP A 175 -9.20 -11.99 -0.29
N PHE A 176 -9.03 -11.58 0.97
CA PHE A 176 -9.99 -10.76 1.68
C PHE A 176 -10.13 -9.35 1.06
N ALA A 177 -9.02 -8.73 0.69
CA ALA A 177 -9.02 -7.42 0.03
C ALA A 177 -9.63 -7.49 -1.38
N ASP A 178 -9.41 -8.58 -2.12
CA ASP A 178 -9.95 -8.80 -3.47
C ASP A 178 -11.46 -9.01 -3.48
N ALA A 179 -12.02 -9.55 -2.41
CA ALA A 179 -13.45 -9.69 -2.25
C ALA A 179 -14.18 -8.35 -1.97
N ALA A 180 -13.46 -7.21 -1.84
CA ALA A 180 -14.06 -5.88 -1.80
C ALA A 180 -14.60 -5.51 -3.18
N GLU A 181 -15.76 -4.84 -3.24
CA GLU A 181 -16.22 -4.25 -4.51
C GLU A 181 -15.22 -3.18 -4.96
N ASP A 182 -14.49 -3.47 -6.04
CA ASP A 182 -13.54 -2.52 -6.63
C ASP A 182 -14.29 -1.42 -7.39
N GLN A 183 -14.61 -0.36 -6.70
CA GLN A 183 -15.18 0.86 -7.30
C GLN A 183 -14.11 1.72 -8.03
N GLY A 184 -13.01 1.09 -8.48
CA GLY A 184 -11.86 1.77 -9.08
C GLY A 184 -10.76 2.10 -8.05
N ALA A 185 -10.77 1.46 -6.89
CA ALA A 185 -9.79 1.64 -5.82
C ALA A 185 -8.62 0.63 -5.89
N SER A 186 -8.40 -0.04 -7.01
CA SER A 186 -7.34 -1.05 -7.16
C SER A 186 -5.96 -0.56 -6.67
N GLY A 187 -5.65 0.73 -6.90
CA GLY A 187 -4.42 1.33 -6.36
C GLY A 187 -4.36 1.33 -4.83
N MET A 188 -5.47 1.63 -4.15
CA MET A 188 -5.53 1.61 -2.68
C MET A 188 -5.48 0.19 -2.13
N ARG A 189 -6.09 -0.77 -2.81
CA ARG A 189 -5.93 -2.19 -2.49
C ARG A 189 -4.46 -2.58 -2.41
N HIS A 190 -3.67 -2.28 -3.45
CA HIS A 190 -2.24 -2.57 -3.45
C HIS A 190 -1.47 -1.83 -2.34
N ILE A 191 -1.88 -0.59 -2.04
CA ILE A 191 -1.30 0.19 -0.95
C ILE A 191 -1.59 -0.47 0.41
N VAL A 192 -2.82 -0.84 0.70
CA VAL A 192 -3.22 -1.49 1.96
C VAL A 192 -2.46 -2.82 2.16
N LEU A 193 -2.36 -3.63 1.12
CA LEU A 193 -1.60 -4.89 1.17
C LEU A 193 -0.13 -4.64 1.51
N HIS A 194 0.51 -3.68 0.85
CA HIS A 194 1.90 -3.34 1.15
C HIS A 194 2.09 -2.75 2.56
N LEU A 195 1.18 -1.88 3.01
CA LEU A 195 1.27 -1.32 4.38
C LEU A 195 1.24 -2.43 5.43
N LEU A 196 0.39 -3.44 5.26
CA LEU A 196 0.22 -4.52 6.24
C LEU A 196 1.29 -5.63 6.09
N HIS A 197 1.76 -5.92 4.87
CA HIS A 197 2.77 -6.94 4.59
C HIS A 197 3.81 -6.47 3.55
N PRO A 198 4.74 -5.59 3.95
CA PRO A 198 5.72 -5.01 3.02
C PRO A 198 6.71 -6.04 2.45
N ASP A 199 6.91 -7.18 3.10
CA ASP A 199 7.78 -8.25 2.63
C ASP A 199 7.12 -9.13 1.55
N SER A 200 5.79 -9.13 1.49
CA SER A 200 5.01 -9.95 0.56
C SER A 200 4.42 -9.17 -0.61
N PHE A 201 4.24 -7.86 -0.47
CA PHE A 201 3.65 -7.01 -1.50
C PHE A 201 4.57 -5.85 -1.84
N GLU A 202 4.80 -5.63 -3.13
CA GLU A 202 5.63 -4.53 -3.61
C GLU A 202 5.00 -3.16 -3.33
N PRO A 203 5.82 -2.10 -3.08
CA PRO A 203 5.34 -0.72 -2.93
C PRO A 203 4.89 -0.12 -4.27
N ILE A 204 4.04 -0.83 -4.99
CA ILE A 204 3.56 -0.51 -6.34
C ILE A 204 2.04 -0.43 -6.32
N SER A 205 1.51 0.79 -6.44
CA SER A 205 0.06 1.03 -6.48
C SER A 205 -0.59 0.70 -7.84
N SER A 206 0.21 0.58 -8.91
CA SER A 206 -0.25 0.31 -10.27
C SER A 206 -0.28 -1.18 -10.57
N GLY A 207 -1.46 -1.78 -10.68
CA GLY A 207 -1.61 -3.18 -11.13
C GLY A 207 -1.03 -3.41 -12.53
N GLN A 208 -1.12 -2.41 -13.42
CA GLN A 208 -0.54 -2.49 -14.75
C GLN A 208 1.00 -2.57 -14.71
N ASP A 209 1.65 -1.80 -13.81
CA ASP A 209 3.10 -1.86 -13.66
C ASP A 209 3.52 -3.20 -13.03
N LYS A 210 2.79 -3.70 -12.03
CA LYS A 210 3.00 -5.04 -11.47
C LYS A 210 2.97 -6.10 -12.57
N GLN A 211 1.94 -6.10 -13.41
CA GLN A 211 1.81 -7.05 -14.52
C GLN A 211 2.94 -6.93 -15.55
N ARG A 212 3.37 -5.70 -15.88
CA ARG A 212 4.51 -5.49 -16.80
C ARG A 212 5.81 -6.02 -16.24
N ILE A 213 6.07 -5.79 -14.95
CA ILE A 213 7.25 -6.31 -14.26
C ILE A 213 7.21 -7.84 -14.26
N ALA A 214 6.11 -8.45 -13.84
CA ALA A 214 5.94 -9.89 -13.83
C ALA A 214 6.16 -10.51 -15.23
N THR A 215 5.56 -9.91 -16.26
CA THR A 215 5.76 -10.35 -17.67
C THR A 215 7.22 -10.21 -18.11
N THR A 216 7.89 -9.11 -17.75
CA THR A 216 9.27 -8.86 -18.14
C THR A 216 10.25 -9.88 -17.56
N TYR A 217 9.99 -10.29 -16.33
CA TYR A 217 10.84 -11.22 -15.58
C TYR A 217 10.24 -12.61 -15.39
N ALA A 218 9.23 -12.97 -16.19
CA ALA A 218 8.54 -14.26 -16.09
C ALA A 218 9.50 -15.47 -16.10
N ALA A 219 10.66 -15.34 -16.78
CA ALA A 219 11.70 -16.36 -16.83
C ALA A 219 12.40 -16.62 -15.48
N LEU A 220 12.21 -15.76 -14.48
CA LEU A 220 12.72 -15.93 -13.10
C LEU A 220 11.69 -16.59 -12.17
N VAL A 221 10.48 -16.82 -12.63
CA VAL A 221 9.43 -17.44 -11.83
C VAL A 221 9.53 -18.95 -12.01
N ASP A 222 10.05 -19.63 -11.01
CA ASP A 222 10.09 -21.10 -10.96
C ASP A 222 8.84 -21.58 -10.20
N GLY A 223 8.02 -22.45 -10.82
CA GLY A 223 6.83 -23.04 -10.23
C GLY A 223 5.50 -22.47 -10.73
N ASP A 224 4.43 -22.87 -10.07
CA ASP A 224 3.03 -22.58 -10.47
C ASP A 224 2.46 -21.31 -9.81
N ALA A 225 3.25 -20.24 -9.68
CA ALA A 225 2.74 -18.97 -9.16
C ALA A 225 1.87 -18.30 -10.23
N ASP A 226 0.55 -18.43 -10.10
CA ASP A 226 -0.42 -17.83 -11.02
C ASP A 226 -0.74 -16.37 -10.67
N ASP A 227 -0.53 -15.97 -9.43
CA ASP A 227 -0.81 -14.63 -8.95
C ASP A 227 0.36 -13.66 -9.18
N THR A 228 0.06 -12.45 -9.64
CA THR A 228 1.07 -11.43 -9.95
C THR A 228 1.88 -11.01 -8.72
N ASP A 229 1.27 -10.90 -7.54
CA ASP A 229 1.98 -10.51 -6.31
C ASP A 229 2.93 -11.63 -5.85
N GLU A 230 2.54 -12.90 -5.97
CA GLU A 230 3.42 -14.06 -5.71
C GLU A 230 4.60 -14.09 -6.68
N GLN A 231 4.33 -13.89 -7.98
CA GLN A 231 5.38 -13.79 -9.00
C GLN A 231 6.40 -12.69 -8.66
N LEU A 232 5.93 -11.51 -8.21
CA LEU A 232 6.82 -10.41 -7.85
C LEU A 232 7.72 -10.71 -6.66
N VAL A 233 7.25 -11.47 -5.66
CA VAL A 233 8.08 -11.92 -4.53
C VAL A 233 9.22 -12.83 -5.03
N ILE A 234 8.92 -13.79 -5.92
CA ILE A 234 9.92 -14.68 -6.52
C ILE A 234 10.92 -13.88 -7.34
N ILE A 235 10.42 -13.01 -8.22
CA ILE A 235 11.25 -12.14 -9.07
C ILE A 235 12.18 -11.27 -8.22
N ARG A 236 11.68 -10.64 -7.16
CA ARG A 236 12.49 -9.81 -6.26
C ARG A 236 13.63 -10.59 -5.63
N ARG A 237 13.37 -11.81 -5.15
CA ARG A 237 14.40 -12.68 -4.56
C ARG A 237 15.46 -13.05 -5.59
N SER A 238 15.04 -13.50 -6.77
CA SER A 238 15.96 -13.86 -7.85
C SER A 238 16.80 -12.68 -8.33
N LEU A 239 16.20 -11.48 -8.44
CA LEU A 239 16.94 -10.27 -8.79
C LEU A 239 17.90 -9.82 -7.68
N ALA A 240 17.54 -10.02 -6.42
CA ALA A 240 18.43 -9.72 -5.29
C ALA A 240 19.71 -10.57 -5.36
N GLU A 241 19.57 -11.87 -5.60
CA GLU A 241 20.70 -12.79 -5.79
C GLU A 241 21.57 -12.38 -6.97
N LEU A 242 20.95 -12.08 -8.12
CA LEU A 242 21.65 -11.64 -9.34
C LEU A 242 22.43 -10.35 -9.15
N LEU A 243 21.88 -9.41 -8.39
CA LEU A 243 22.48 -8.10 -8.16
C LEU A 243 23.42 -8.08 -6.96
N GLY A 244 23.53 -9.18 -6.20
CA GLY A 244 24.30 -9.24 -4.96
C GLY A 244 23.79 -8.28 -3.88
N LYS A 245 22.45 -8.10 -3.81
CA LYS A 245 21.75 -7.19 -2.89
C LYS A 245 20.87 -7.95 -1.92
N ALA A 246 20.50 -7.30 -0.80
CA ALA A 246 19.40 -7.79 0.01
C ALA A 246 18.06 -7.63 -0.74
N SER A 247 17.08 -8.50 -0.48
CA SER A 247 15.78 -8.46 -1.17
C SER A 247 15.07 -7.11 -1.01
N GLY A 248 15.16 -6.49 0.16
CA GLY A 248 14.60 -5.17 0.44
C GLY A 248 15.29 -3.99 -0.30
N GLU A 249 16.46 -4.23 -0.91
CA GLU A 249 17.18 -3.22 -1.70
C GLU A 249 16.86 -3.28 -3.20
N VAL A 250 16.03 -4.25 -3.62
CA VAL A 250 15.57 -4.36 -5.01
C VAL A 250 14.41 -3.39 -5.24
N GLU A 251 14.62 -2.43 -6.13
CA GLU A 251 13.67 -1.36 -6.42
C GLU A 251 13.34 -1.33 -7.91
N PHE A 252 12.14 -1.78 -8.27
CA PHE A 252 11.73 -1.87 -9.67
C PHE A 252 11.67 -0.53 -10.40
N TYR A 253 11.47 0.58 -9.71
CA TYR A 253 11.44 1.91 -10.31
C TYR A 253 12.79 2.61 -10.37
N ARG A 254 13.87 1.96 -9.94
CA ARG A 254 15.25 2.47 -10.07
C ARG A 254 16.03 1.72 -11.12
N GLU A 255 17.05 2.39 -11.67
CA GLU A 255 17.99 1.74 -12.56
C GLU A 255 18.86 0.72 -11.79
N PRO A 256 19.25 -0.39 -12.42
CA PRO A 256 19.01 -0.72 -13.83
C PRO A 256 17.65 -1.34 -14.14
N LEU A 257 16.80 -1.62 -13.13
CA LEU A 257 15.54 -2.33 -13.31
C LEU A 257 14.50 -1.49 -14.07
N ALA A 258 14.39 -0.21 -13.76
CA ALA A 258 13.38 0.67 -14.37
C ALA A 258 13.37 0.65 -15.89
N SER A 259 14.55 0.65 -16.53
CA SER A 259 14.68 0.62 -18.00
C SER A 259 14.32 -0.73 -18.60
N THR A 260 14.37 -1.83 -17.85
CA THR A 260 14.14 -3.18 -18.38
C THR A 260 12.67 -3.49 -18.65
N TRP A 261 11.75 -2.99 -17.80
CA TRP A 261 10.32 -3.23 -17.93
C TRP A 261 9.50 -2.04 -18.45
N GLY A 262 10.21 -0.95 -18.86
CA GLY A 262 9.59 0.25 -19.42
C GLY A 262 9.17 1.28 -18.35
N GLY A 263 9.71 1.18 -17.16
CA GLY A 263 9.58 2.17 -16.09
C GLY A 263 10.35 3.45 -16.44
N ASN A 264 9.70 4.39 -17.07
CA ASN A 264 10.32 5.58 -17.70
C ASN A 264 10.68 6.68 -16.67
N ARG A 265 11.24 6.35 -15.46
CA ARG A 265 11.20 7.35 -14.37
C ARG A 265 12.39 7.51 -13.44
N ALA A 266 13.54 6.91 -13.67
CA ALA A 266 14.71 7.26 -12.87
C ALA A 266 15.95 7.48 -13.75
N LYS A 267 16.44 8.70 -13.79
CA LYS A 267 17.85 8.96 -14.13
C LYS A 267 18.65 8.65 -12.87
N SER A 268 19.53 7.66 -12.91
CA SER A 268 20.47 7.39 -11.81
C SER A 268 21.81 8.02 -12.12
N ASP A 269 22.39 8.67 -11.13
CA ASP A 269 23.80 9.04 -11.13
C ASP A 269 24.62 7.81 -10.69
N GLY A 270 25.44 7.29 -11.59
CA GLY A 270 26.60 6.43 -11.29
C GLY A 270 26.45 4.92 -11.53
N ASN A 271 27.45 4.31 -12.12
CA ASN A 271 27.74 2.89 -12.38
C ASN A 271 26.51 1.98 -12.67
N VAL A 272 25.97 2.13 -13.86
CA VAL A 272 24.81 1.42 -14.34
C VAL A 272 25.27 0.15 -15.04
N ILE A 273 24.86 -1.01 -14.51
CA ILE A 273 24.73 -2.20 -15.37
C ILE A 273 23.68 -1.82 -16.41
N ASP A 274 24.03 -1.86 -17.69
CA ASP A 274 23.10 -1.57 -18.78
C ASP A 274 21.88 -2.50 -18.62
N GLY A 275 20.67 -1.93 -18.58
CA GLY A 275 19.44 -2.71 -18.46
C GLY A 275 19.30 -3.78 -19.55
N LEU A 276 19.93 -3.57 -20.72
CA LEU A 276 20.03 -4.56 -21.78
C LEU A 276 20.91 -5.76 -21.37
N GLU A 277 21.99 -5.51 -20.65
CA GLU A 277 22.89 -6.56 -20.14
C GLU A 277 22.24 -7.36 -19.02
N LEU A 278 21.54 -6.70 -18.10
CA LEU A 278 20.74 -7.37 -17.08
C LEU A 278 19.67 -8.26 -17.72
N LYS A 279 18.99 -7.76 -18.74
CA LYS A 279 17.98 -8.54 -19.48
C LYS A 279 18.59 -9.78 -20.16
N LYS A 280 19.80 -9.68 -20.72
CA LYS A 280 20.53 -10.82 -21.27
C LYS A 280 20.93 -11.83 -20.19
N GLN A 281 21.36 -11.38 -19.03
CA GLN A 281 21.72 -12.25 -17.90
C GLN A 281 20.49 -13.01 -17.39
N VAL A 282 19.34 -12.34 -17.23
CA VAL A 282 18.05 -12.95 -16.86
C VAL A 282 17.63 -14.01 -17.86
N VAL A 283 17.71 -13.73 -19.17
CA VAL A 283 17.38 -14.70 -20.24
C VAL A 283 18.34 -15.88 -20.25
N SER A 284 19.63 -15.65 -20.01
CA SER A 284 20.65 -16.70 -19.94
C SER A 284 20.43 -17.65 -18.77
N LEU A 285 20.03 -17.13 -17.60
CA LEU A 285 19.76 -17.95 -16.42
C LEU A 285 18.48 -18.79 -16.59
N ALA A 286 17.44 -18.23 -17.18
CA ALA A 286 16.22 -18.96 -17.50
C ALA A 286 16.49 -20.14 -18.45
N SER A 287 17.39 -19.94 -19.45
CA SER A 287 17.80 -21.00 -20.37
C SER A 287 18.59 -22.10 -19.67
N ALA A 288 19.41 -21.75 -18.67
CA ALA A 288 20.18 -22.71 -17.87
C ALA A 288 19.31 -23.51 -16.92
N SER A 289 18.30 -22.90 -16.31
CA SER A 289 17.33 -23.58 -15.43
C SER A 289 16.48 -24.60 -16.20
N SER A 290 15.98 -24.23 -17.37
CA SER A 290 15.22 -25.12 -18.25
C SER A 290 16.01 -26.32 -18.72
N SER A 291 17.30 -26.16 -19.01
CA SER A 291 18.19 -27.28 -19.42
C SER A 291 18.48 -28.24 -18.25
N LYS A 292 18.58 -27.71 -17.03
CA LYS A 292 18.82 -28.53 -15.83
C LYS A 292 17.58 -29.37 -15.45
N ALA A 293 16.38 -28.80 -15.58
CA ALA A 293 15.11 -29.51 -15.37
C ALA A 293 14.92 -30.65 -16.40
N ALA A 294 15.28 -30.43 -17.67
CA ALA A 294 15.22 -31.45 -18.71
C ALA A 294 16.22 -32.60 -18.50
N SER A 295 17.41 -32.31 -17.93
CA SER A 295 18.44 -33.32 -17.68
C SER A 295 18.09 -34.23 -16.47
N THR A 296 17.41 -33.69 -15.45
CA THR A 296 16.94 -34.48 -14.29
C THR A 296 15.77 -35.36 -14.65
N ALA A 297 14.88 -34.96 -15.54
CA ALA A 297 13.77 -35.79 -16.02
C ALA A 297 14.22 -36.97 -16.89
N SER A 298 15.37 -36.85 -17.60
CA SER A 298 15.88 -37.95 -18.45
C SER A 298 16.75 -38.97 -17.70
N SER A 299 17.13 -38.69 -16.44
CA SER A 299 17.93 -39.62 -15.60
C SER A 299 17.08 -40.50 -14.66
N SER A 300 15.74 -40.41 -14.74
CA SER A 300 14.79 -41.14 -13.90
C SER A 300 13.91 -42.13 -14.70
N MET A 301 14.34 -42.54 -15.91
CA MET A 301 13.73 -43.64 -16.65
C MET A 301 14.63 -44.85 -16.72
#